data_3793a1be968fb173dc22d1cfd49c3382
#
_entry.id   3793a1be968fb173dc22d1cfd49c3382
#
_cell.length_a   1.000
_cell.length_b   1.000
_cell.length_c   1.000
_cell.angle_alpha   90.00
_cell.angle_beta   90.00
_cell.angle_gamma   90.00
#
_symmetry.space_group_name_H-M   'P 1'
#
loop_
_entity.id
_entity.type
_entity.pdbx_description
1 polymer ?
#
loop_
_entity_poly.entity_id
_entity_poly.type
_entity_poly.pdbx_seq_one_letter_code
_entity_poly.pdbx_strand_id
1 'polypeptide(L)' 'MFERIKKWYKQGLWSADMVQTAADKGVITADQAAEILGQNVG' A
#
# COMPACT_ATOMS: atom_id res chain seq x y z
N MET A 1 -3.15 9.88 -3.67
CA MET A 1 -3.08 9.11 -2.41
C MET A 1 -2.29 7.82 -2.56
N PHE A 2 -2.46 7.11 -3.67
CA PHE A 2 -1.73 5.87 -3.90
C PHE A 2 -0.21 6.05 -3.83
N GLU A 3 0.30 7.09 -4.48
CA GLU A 3 1.75 7.31 -4.49
C GLU A 3 2.31 7.62 -3.11
N ARG A 4 1.54 8.32 -2.30
CA ARG A 4 1.97 8.62 -0.94
C ARG A 4 2.04 7.36 -0.10
N ILE A 5 1.03 6.53 -0.21
CA ILE A 5 1.00 5.28 0.54
C ILE A 5 2.14 4.38 0.12
N LYS A 6 2.39 4.32 -1.19
CA LYS A 6 3.50 3.54 -1.73
C LYS A 6 4.82 4.01 -1.15
N LYS A 7 5.01 5.32 -1.11
CA LYS A 7 6.23 5.92 -0.57
C LYS A 7 6.37 5.63 0.92
N TRP A 8 5.28 5.80 1.65
CA TRP A 8 5.29 5.57 3.09
C TRP A 8 5.59 4.11 3.42
N TYR A 9 5.01 3.21 2.66
CA TYR A 9 5.28 1.79 2.87
C TYR A 9 6.75 1.47 2.61
N LYS A 10 7.29 2.02 1.56
CA LYS A 10 8.69 1.82 1.20
C LYS A 10 9.62 2.37 2.29
N GLN A 11 9.22 3.46 2.93
CA GLN A 11 10.00 4.08 3.99
C GLN A 11 9.82 3.41 5.35
N GLY A 12 8.89 2.47 5.44
CA GLY A 12 8.62 1.80 6.69
C GLY A 12 7.63 2.52 7.58
N LEU A 13 7.01 3.59 7.08
CA LEU A 13 6.02 4.33 7.85
C LEU A 13 4.67 3.61 7.89
N TRP A 14 4.40 2.78 6.91
CA TRP A 14 3.16 2.02 6.80
C TRP A 14 3.47 0.54 6.78
N SER A 15 2.63 -0.25 7.45
CA SER A 15 2.76 -1.70 7.43
C SER A 15 1.84 -2.28 6.35
N ALA A 16 2.04 -3.58 6.06
CA ALA A 16 1.17 -4.26 5.11
C ALA A 16 -0.28 -4.21 5.54
N ASP A 17 -0.53 -4.33 6.85
CA ASP A 17 -1.89 -4.25 7.38
C ASP A 17 -2.53 -2.92 7.08
N MET A 18 -1.77 -1.85 7.20
CA MET A 18 -2.29 -0.51 6.92
C MET A 18 -2.62 -0.36 5.45
N VAL A 19 -1.81 -0.93 4.57
CA VAL A 19 -2.08 -0.88 3.14
C VAL A 19 -3.36 -1.65 2.82
N GLN A 20 -3.56 -2.81 3.43
CA GLN A 20 -4.78 -3.58 3.21
C GLN A 20 -6.00 -2.86 3.76
N THR A 21 -5.85 -2.22 4.90
CA THR A 21 -6.95 -1.44 5.48
C THR A 21 -7.34 -0.30 4.55
N ALA A 22 -6.36 0.35 3.94
CA ALA A 22 -6.63 1.42 2.98
C ALA A 22 -7.43 0.89 1.78
N ALA A 23 -7.09 -0.30 1.31
CA ALA A 23 -7.84 -0.91 0.21
C ALA A 23 -9.25 -1.26 0.65
N ASP A 24 -9.40 -1.77 1.87
CA ASP A 24 -10.71 -2.10 2.43
C ASP A 24 -11.62 -0.88 2.50
N LYS A 25 -11.06 0.25 2.87
CA LYS A 25 -11.83 1.48 3.03
C LYS A 25 -12.03 2.22 1.72
N GLY A 26 -11.45 1.72 0.64
CA GLY A 26 -11.60 2.35 -0.65
C GLY A 26 -10.69 3.53 -0.88
N VAL A 27 -9.71 3.74 -0.03
CA VAL A 27 -8.71 4.79 -0.23
C VAL A 27 -7.85 4.46 -1.44
N ILE A 28 -7.52 3.20 -1.60
CA ILE A 28 -6.84 2.69 -2.79
C ILE A 28 -7.57 1.44 -3.26
N THR A 29 -7.28 1.01 -4.48
CA THR A 29 -7.91 -0.20 -5.01
C THR A 29 -7.13 -1.44 -4.57
N ALA A 30 -7.77 -2.61 -4.72
CA ALA A 30 -7.10 -3.88 -4.42
C ALA A 30 -5.86 -4.06 -5.30
N ASP A 31 -5.96 -3.64 -6.57
CA ASP A 31 -4.81 -3.72 -7.47
C ASP A 31 -3.67 -2.84 -7.00
N GLN A 32 -4.00 -1.65 -6.53
CA GLN A 32 -2.98 -0.74 -6.01
C GLN A 32 -2.35 -1.28 -4.75
N ALA A 33 -3.14 -1.88 -3.87
CA ALA A 33 -2.59 -2.48 -2.66
C ALA A 33 -1.64 -3.61 -3.02
N ALA A 34 -2.03 -4.45 -3.99
CA ALA A 34 -1.18 -5.55 -4.42
C ALA A 34 0.13 -5.03 -5.01
N GLU A 35 0.05 -3.93 -5.76
CA GLU A 35 1.25 -3.34 -6.33
C GLU A 35 2.19 -2.83 -5.25
N ILE A 36 1.65 -2.17 -4.23
CA ILE A 36 2.46 -1.65 -3.14
C ILE A 36 3.13 -2.80 -2.39
N LEU A 37 2.36 -3.82 -2.04
CA LEU A 37 2.89 -4.94 -1.28
C LEU A 37 3.84 -5.80 -2.11
N GLY A 38 3.62 -5.84 -3.41
CA GLY A 38 4.42 -6.65 -4.30
C GLY A 38 5.76 -6.04 -4.66
N GLN A 39 5.95 -4.76 -4.42
CA GLN A 39 7.18 -4.12 -4.85
C GLN A 39 8.41 -4.63 -4.11
N ASN A 40 8.21 -5.29 -2.98
CA ASN A 40 9.31 -5.87 -2.21
C ASN A 40 9.63 -7.29 -2.64
N VAL A 41 8.85 -7.84 -3.54
CA VAL A 41 9.08 -9.20 -4.01
C VAL A 41 10.21 -9.22 -5.02
N GLY A 42 10.42 -8.11 -5.63
CA GLY A 42 11.54 -7.82 -6.52
C GLY A 42 12.08 -8.92 -7.32
#